data_6f31757892e3549de07e1b5060dbd2a1
#
_entry.id   6f31757892e3549de07e1b5060dbd2a1
#
_cell.length_a   1.000
_cell.length_b   1.000
_cell.length_c   1.000
_cell.angle_alpha   90.00
_cell.angle_beta   90.00
_cell.angle_gamma   90.00
#
_symmetry.space_group_name_H-M   'P 1'
#
loop_
_entity.id
_entity.type
_entity.pdbx_description
1 polymer ?
#
loop_
_entity_poly.entity_id
_entity_poly.type
_entity_poly.pdbx_seq_one_letter_code
_entity_poly.pdbx_strand_id
1 'polypeptide(L)'
;MTQVVTAVVAIAVVALVPWYLWRRLVVDTVRGRTLRFASALVLCALGVATLALVVSGPYESFTPLLDVAAEVGGVWIGVLAVVLPVLLIGELVGLVIARTGGAPRREAVAAGDGRPVDRRRALRGIVAAVAALAGVSSGVAGAVRSRDRGPDQLSERGEDGVEVILPFRGRWVVRNSPARRVPSHGTDEFGARYAIDFVMVDDGGRTAPGYPARAVLRPEAVESFYAYGQRIHAPVAGTVVAAHDGERDREAGRSQLALIPFALTQLRRVSAGQVGVAGNHVVIAVGPDGPFVVVAHLRAGSVRVRVGDVVDAGDPVGECGSSGNSTQPHVHLQAMDRPDGASARGVPMLFRSFVEHPRDGGGAVLRRNSVPDEDSVVEVPAV
;
A
#
# COMPACT_ATOMS: atom_id res chain seq x y z
N MET A 1 16.45 2.06 -23.84
CA MET A 1 16.91 0.73 -23.36
C MET A 1 16.18 0.29 -22.09
N THR A 2 16.10 1.10 -21.06
CA THR A 2 15.46 0.76 -19.76
C THR A 2 13.99 0.36 -19.86
N GLN A 3 13.19 0.97 -20.74
CA GLN A 3 11.76 0.65 -20.90
C GLN A 3 11.50 -0.75 -21.47
N VAL A 4 12.30 -1.15 -22.46
CA VAL A 4 12.18 -2.48 -23.06
C VAL A 4 12.57 -3.55 -22.01
N VAL A 5 13.60 -3.28 -21.22
CA VAL A 5 14.04 -4.18 -20.16
C VAL A 5 12.96 -4.32 -19.09
N THR A 6 12.36 -3.23 -18.64
CA THR A 6 11.30 -3.28 -17.62
C THR A 6 10.03 -3.99 -18.12
N ALA A 7 9.62 -3.73 -19.37
CA ALA A 7 8.50 -4.42 -19.98
C ALA A 7 8.77 -5.93 -20.14
N VAL A 8 9.97 -6.28 -20.61
CA VAL A 8 10.40 -7.69 -20.74
C VAL A 8 10.42 -8.39 -19.37
N VAL A 9 10.94 -7.72 -18.34
CA VAL A 9 10.94 -8.26 -16.96
C VAL A 9 9.50 -8.44 -16.44
N ALA A 10 8.62 -7.48 -16.63
CA ALA A 10 7.23 -7.58 -16.20
C ALA A 10 6.51 -8.74 -16.92
N ILE A 11 6.63 -8.85 -18.23
CA ILE A 11 6.07 -9.95 -19.02
C ILE A 11 6.67 -11.29 -18.57
N ALA A 12 7.97 -11.33 -18.32
CA ALA A 12 8.65 -12.52 -17.85
C ALA A 12 8.12 -12.96 -16.47
N VAL A 13 7.93 -12.05 -15.53
CA VAL A 13 7.37 -12.36 -14.21
C VAL A 13 5.93 -12.86 -14.33
N VAL A 14 5.10 -12.19 -15.10
CA VAL A 14 3.68 -12.57 -15.28
C VAL A 14 3.51 -13.89 -16.02
N ALA A 15 4.42 -14.27 -16.92
CA ALA A 15 4.33 -15.51 -17.69
C ALA A 15 5.17 -16.65 -17.09
N LEU A 16 6.42 -16.38 -16.69
CA LEU A 16 7.35 -17.42 -16.26
C LEU A 16 7.09 -17.88 -14.82
N VAL A 17 6.63 -17.00 -13.94
CA VAL A 17 6.35 -17.39 -12.55
C VAL A 17 5.15 -18.34 -12.46
N PRO A 18 3.99 -18.05 -13.05
CA PRO A 18 2.88 -19.02 -13.09
C PRO A 18 3.24 -20.32 -13.81
N TRP A 19 4.00 -20.24 -14.91
CA TRP A 19 4.48 -21.43 -15.61
C TRP A 19 5.41 -22.28 -14.74
N TYR A 20 6.37 -21.66 -14.04
CA TYR A 20 7.28 -22.36 -13.13
C TYR A 20 6.51 -23.04 -12.00
N LEU A 21 5.57 -22.32 -11.36
CA LEU A 21 4.71 -22.86 -10.31
C LEU A 21 3.83 -24.00 -10.81
N TRP A 22 3.20 -23.84 -11.98
CA TRP A 22 2.41 -24.91 -12.59
C TRP A 22 3.25 -26.16 -12.83
N ARG A 23 4.44 -26.00 -13.37
CA ARG A 23 5.37 -27.12 -13.58
C ARG A 23 5.74 -27.79 -12.28
N ARG A 24 6.13 -27.03 -11.26
CA ARG A 24 6.63 -27.57 -10.00
C ARG A 24 5.55 -28.10 -9.07
N LEU A 25 4.47 -27.38 -8.91
CA LEU A 25 3.40 -27.74 -7.97
C LEU A 25 2.39 -28.72 -8.58
N VAL A 26 2.24 -28.71 -9.91
CA VAL A 26 1.20 -29.47 -10.58
C VAL A 26 1.77 -30.58 -11.48
N VAL A 27 2.59 -30.25 -12.46
CA VAL A 27 3.07 -31.27 -13.41
C VAL A 27 3.94 -32.31 -12.72
N ASP A 28 4.80 -31.88 -11.81
CA ASP A 28 5.72 -32.77 -11.08
C ASP A 28 5.01 -33.60 -9.99
N THR A 29 3.80 -33.21 -9.54
CA THR A 29 3.09 -33.84 -8.40
C THR A 29 1.77 -34.52 -8.77
N VAL A 30 1.03 -33.97 -9.73
CA VAL A 30 -0.32 -34.42 -10.11
C VAL A 30 -0.32 -35.28 -11.36
N ARG A 31 -1.03 -36.42 -11.36
CA ARG A 31 -1.11 -37.34 -12.51
C ARG A 31 -2.32 -37.13 -13.44
N GLY A 32 -3.39 -36.50 -12.94
CA GLY A 32 -4.65 -36.33 -13.69
C GLY A 32 -4.59 -35.18 -14.71
N ARG A 33 -4.92 -35.44 -15.99
CA ARG A 33 -4.92 -34.42 -17.06
C ARG A 33 -5.90 -33.28 -16.78
N THR A 34 -7.11 -33.61 -16.31
CA THR A 34 -8.17 -32.63 -15.96
C THR A 34 -7.71 -31.67 -14.86
N LEU A 35 -7.08 -32.20 -13.79
CA LEU A 35 -6.62 -31.37 -12.70
C LEU A 35 -5.41 -30.49 -13.11
N ARG A 36 -4.55 -30.98 -14.00
CA ARG A 36 -3.49 -30.18 -14.59
C ARG A 36 -4.01 -29.02 -15.43
N PHE A 37 -5.06 -29.27 -16.21
CA PHE A 37 -5.69 -28.24 -17.02
C PHE A 37 -6.40 -27.20 -16.14
N ALA A 38 -7.19 -27.64 -15.17
CA ALA A 38 -7.89 -26.76 -14.25
C ALA A 38 -6.91 -25.83 -13.46
N SER A 39 -5.80 -26.41 -12.97
CA SER A 39 -4.80 -25.62 -12.26
C SER A 39 -4.01 -24.68 -13.17
N ALA A 40 -3.82 -25.00 -14.44
CA ALA A 40 -3.25 -24.06 -15.41
C ALA A 40 -4.16 -22.85 -15.61
N LEU A 41 -5.49 -23.06 -15.74
CA LEU A 41 -6.47 -21.97 -15.83
C LEU A 41 -6.45 -21.07 -14.61
N VAL A 42 -6.43 -21.66 -13.40
CA VAL A 42 -6.35 -20.88 -12.15
C VAL A 42 -5.09 -20.02 -12.11
N LEU A 43 -3.94 -20.59 -12.43
CA LEU A 43 -2.67 -19.83 -12.42
C LEU A 43 -2.62 -18.75 -13.51
N CYS A 44 -3.23 -18.99 -14.68
CA CYS A 44 -3.41 -17.95 -15.69
C CYS A 44 -4.32 -16.82 -15.18
N ALA A 45 -5.44 -17.14 -14.53
CA ALA A 45 -6.34 -16.13 -13.96
C ALA A 45 -5.64 -15.30 -12.87
N LEU A 46 -4.84 -15.92 -12.00
CA LEU A 46 -4.01 -15.24 -11.02
C LEU A 46 -2.91 -14.38 -11.65
N GLY A 47 -2.34 -14.81 -12.78
CA GLY A 47 -1.42 -14.00 -13.59
C GLY A 47 -2.09 -12.74 -14.15
N VAL A 48 -3.32 -12.87 -14.66
CA VAL A 48 -4.13 -11.73 -15.13
C VAL A 48 -4.48 -10.79 -13.97
N ALA A 49 -4.85 -11.34 -12.80
CA ALA A 49 -5.10 -10.55 -11.59
C ALA A 49 -3.85 -9.78 -11.13
N THR A 50 -2.67 -10.41 -11.22
CA THR A 50 -1.40 -9.74 -10.97
C THR A 50 -1.14 -8.60 -11.95
N LEU A 51 -1.46 -8.80 -13.23
CA LEU A 51 -1.33 -7.75 -14.24
C LEU A 51 -2.30 -6.58 -13.95
N ALA A 52 -3.53 -6.87 -13.54
CA ALA A 52 -4.49 -5.85 -13.12
C ALA A 52 -3.92 -5.02 -11.97
N LEU A 53 -3.40 -5.66 -10.90
CA LEU A 53 -2.75 -4.95 -9.79
C LEU A 53 -1.56 -4.10 -10.24
N VAL A 54 -0.74 -4.61 -11.16
CA VAL A 54 0.45 -3.91 -11.67
C VAL A 54 0.06 -2.64 -12.44
N VAL A 55 -1.04 -2.69 -13.19
CA VAL A 55 -1.57 -1.56 -13.97
C VAL A 55 -2.30 -0.58 -13.04
N SER A 56 -3.03 -1.09 -12.05
CA SER A 56 -3.73 -0.27 -11.07
C SER A 56 -2.73 0.41 -10.15
N GLY A 57 -2.82 1.71 -10.03
CA GLY A 57 -2.07 2.47 -9.03
C GLY A 57 -2.74 2.38 -7.65
N PRO A 58 -2.04 2.78 -6.58
CA PRO A 58 -2.60 2.76 -5.23
C PRO A 58 -3.77 3.73 -5.04
N TYR A 59 -3.97 4.66 -5.97
CA TYR A 59 -4.98 5.73 -5.87
C TYR A 59 -5.88 5.83 -7.11
N GLU A 60 -5.70 4.97 -8.12
CA GLU A 60 -6.50 4.97 -9.34
C GLU A 60 -7.56 3.87 -9.28
N SER A 61 -8.82 4.23 -9.54
CA SER A 61 -9.91 3.28 -9.76
C SER A 61 -10.29 3.28 -11.23
N PHE A 62 -10.25 2.11 -11.88
CA PHE A 62 -10.56 2.00 -13.31
C PHE A 62 -11.98 1.47 -13.54
N THR A 63 -12.28 0.31 -12.99
CA THR A 63 -13.61 -0.31 -13.02
C THR A 63 -13.74 -1.24 -11.81
N PRO A 64 -14.96 -1.49 -11.30
CA PRO A 64 -15.15 -2.42 -10.17
C PRO A 64 -14.54 -3.80 -10.40
N LEU A 65 -14.59 -4.30 -11.65
CA LEU A 65 -14.01 -5.60 -11.99
C LEU A 65 -12.46 -5.58 -11.91
N LEU A 66 -11.85 -4.50 -12.39
CA LEU A 66 -10.38 -4.36 -12.34
C LEU A 66 -9.89 -4.19 -10.91
N ASP A 67 -10.63 -3.48 -10.09
CA ASP A 67 -10.31 -3.26 -8.68
C ASP A 67 -10.35 -4.59 -7.90
N VAL A 68 -11.40 -5.41 -8.10
CA VAL A 68 -11.47 -6.77 -7.52
C VAL A 68 -10.33 -7.64 -8.02
N ALA A 69 -10.00 -7.59 -9.33
CA ALA A 69 -8.89 -8.33 -9.88
C ALA A 69 -7.54 -7.87 -9.27
N ALA A 70 -7.37 -6.57 -9.02
CA ALA A 70 -6.17 -6.04 -8.38
C ALA A 70 -6.04 -6.50 -6.91
N GLU A 71 -7.14 -6.55 -6.15
CA GLU A 71 -7.14 -7.10 -4.79
C GLU A 71 -6.72 -8.59 -4.76
N VAL A 72 -7.30 -9.41 -5.66
CA VAL A 72 -6.91 -10.81 -5.82
C VAL A 72 -5.43 -10.94 -6.20
N GLY A 73 -4.95 -10.08 -7.10
CA GLY A 73 -3.53 -10.01 -7.48
C GLY A 73 -2.61 -9.68 -6.29
N GLY A 74 -3.04 -8.78 -5.41
CA GLY A 74 -2.31 -8.41 -4.18
C GLY A 74 -2.16 -9.59 -3.22
N VAL A 75 -3.25 -10.31 -2.95
CA VAL A 75 -3.22 -11.53 -2.13
C VAL A 75 -2.31 -12.58 -2.76
N TRP A 76 -2.39 -12.74 -4.08
CA TRP A 76 -1.56 -13.70 -4.82
C TRP A 76 -0.06 -13.35 -4.73
N ILE A 77 0.32 -12.07 -4.85
CA ILE A 77 1.72 -11.65 -4.66
C ILE A 77 2.21 -11.98 -3.25
N GLY A 78 1.37 -11.80 -2.23
CA GLY A 78 1.68 -12.23 -0.86
C GLY A 78 1.97 -13.73 -0.76
N VAL A 79 1.17 -14.56 -1.43
CA VAL A 79 1.41 -16.01 -1.54
C VAL A 79 2.73 -16.30 -2.25
N LEU A 80 3.01 -15.62 -3.37
CA LEU A 80 4.25 -15.78 -4.12
C LEU A 80 5.50 -15.42 -3.31
N ALA A 81 5.42 -14.39 -2.46
CA ALA A 81 6.53 -13.97 -1.60
C ALA A 81 6.98 -15.08 -0.62
N VAL A 82 6.11 -16.02 -0.30
CA VAL A 82 6.43 -17.17 0.56
C VAL A 82 6.77 -18.42 -0.27
N VAL A 83 5.95 -18.71 -1.29
CA VAL A 83 6.07 -19.96 -2.07
C VAL A 83 7.37 -19.99 -2.90
N LEU A 84 7.72 -18.88 -3.56
CA LEU A 84 8.90 -18.85 -4.43
C LEU A 84 10.23 -19.06 -3.68
N PRO A 85 10.51 -18.39 -2.54
CA PRO A 85 11.73 -18.66 -1.78
C PRO A 85 11.80 -20.11 -1.28
N VAL A 86 10.70 -20.69 -0.84
CA VAL A 86 10.68 -22.09 -0.37
C VAL A 86 11.01 -23.06 -1.52
N LEU A 87 10.45 -22.85 -2.71
CA LEU A 87 10.74 -23.66 -3.87
C LEU A 87 12.19 -23.48 -4.33
N LEU A 88 12.72 -22.25 -4.37
CA LEU A 88 14.09 -21.95 -4.77
C LEU A 88 15.11 -22.55 -3.79
N ILE A 89 14.84 -22.48 -2.49
CA ILE A 89 15.67 -23.12 -1.46
C ILE A 89 15.65 -24.64 -1.68
N GLY A 90 14.48 -25.24 -1.94
CA GLY A 90 14.36 -26.66 -2.26
C GLY A 90 15.18 -27.07 -3.49
N GLU A 91 15.21 -26.22 -4.56
CA GLU A 91 16.06 -26.46 -5.73
C GLU A 91 17.55 -26.38 -5.37
N LEU A 92 17.94 -25.35 -4.62
CA LEU A 92 19.32 -25.16 -4.20
C LEU A 92 19.82 -26.35 -3.36
N VAL A 93 19.04 -26.79 -2.38
CA VAL A 93 19.33 -27.97 -1.55
C VAL A 93 19.46 -29.21 -2.45
N GLY A 94 18.52 -29.41 -3.40
CA GLY A 94 18.59 -30.52 -4.34
C GLY A 94 19.86 -30.49 -5.21
N LEU A 95 20.31 -29.31 -5.62
CA LEU A 95 21.51 -29.11 -6.41
C LEU A 95 22.80 -29.38 -5.60
N VAL A 96 22.83 -28.94 -4.34
CA VAL A 96 23.93 -29.23 -3.41
C VAL A 96 24.04 -30.73 -3.17
N ILE A 97 22.94 -31.40 -2.86
CA ILE A 97 22.93 -32.86 -2.66
C ILE A 97 23.40 -33.58 -3.93
N ALA A 98 23.00 -33.11 -5.12
CA ALA A 98 23.44 -33.70 -6.39
C ALA A 98 24.94 -33.53 -6.65
N ARG A 99 25.55 -32.44 -6.14
CA ARG A 99 26.99 -32.15 -6.30
C ARG A 99 27.85 -32.79 -5.23
N THR A 100 27.34 -32.92 -3.97
CA THR A 100 28.08 -33.45 -2.84
C THR A 100 27.87 -34.94 -2.62
N GLY A 101 26.75 -35.49 -3.10
CA GLY A 101 26.44 -36.92 -3.02
C GLY A 101 27.18 -37.70 -4.10
N GLY A 102 28.24 -38.38 -3.73
CA GLY A 102 28.83 -39.44 -4.57
C GLY A 102 27.75 -40.43 -4.99
N ALA A 103 27.93 -41.04 -6.16
CA ALA A 103 26.97 -41.94 -6.79
C ALA A 103 26.30 -42.90 -5.77
N PRO A 104 24.98 -43.03 -5.76
CA PRO A 104 24.32 -43.93 -4.81
C PRO A 104 24.81 -45.35 -5.07
N ARG A 105 25.51 -45.87 -4.07
CA ARG A 105 25.89 -47.30 -4.03
C ARG A 105 24.60 -48.09 -4.15
N ARG A 106 24.44 -48.84 -5.22
CA ARG A 106 23.37 -49.82 -5.42
C ARG A 106 23.53 -50.90 -4.38
N GLU A 107 23.01 -50.75 -3.17
CA GLU A 107 22.74 -51.89 -2.30
C GLU A 107 21.42 -52.46 -2.78
N ALA A 108 21.55 -53.65 -3.37
CA ALA A 108 20.45 -54.51 -3.70
C ALA A 108 19.79 -54.99 -2.37
N VAL A 109 18.65 -54.45 -2.04
CA VAL A 109 17.74 -55.05 -1.08
C VAL A 109 16.75 -55.86 -1.89
N ALA A 110 16.85 -57.16 -1.69
CA ALA A 110 16.01 -58.17 -2.31
C ALA A 110 14.56 -58.10 -1.79
N ALA A 111 13.64 -58.44 -2.70
CA ALA A 111 12.30 -58.96 -2.48
C ALA A 111 11.29 -58.12 -1.67
N GLY A 112 10.52 -57.37 -2.38
CA GLY A 112 9.22 -56.85 -2.00
C GLY A 112 8.71 -55.99 -3.16
N ASP A 113 7.48 -56.24 -3.59
CA ASP A 113 6.82 -55.67 -4.80
C ASP A 113 6.57 -54.14 -4.69
N GLY A 114 7.55 -53.40 -4.21
CA GLY A 114 7.57 -51.95 -4.04
C GLY A 114 8.42 -51.28 -5.13
N ARG A 115 7.78 -50.64 -6.09
CA ARG A 115 8.44 -49.72 -7.05
C ARG A 115 9.33 -48.74 -6.27
N PRO A 116 10.58 -48.54 -6.67
CA PRO A 116 11.48 -47.63 -5.95
C PRO A 116 10.84 -46.24 -5.89
N VAL A 117 10.55 -45.80 -4.67
CA VAL A 117 10.11 -44.39 -4.46
C VAL A 117 11.30 -43.53 -4.82
N ASP A 118 11.16 -42.75 -5.90
CA ASP A 118 12.16 -41.80 -6.28
C ASP A 118 12.28 -40.73 -5.18
N ARG A 119 13.30 -40.86 -4.32
CA ARG A 119 13.55 -39.97 -3.17
C ARG A 119 13.53 -38.49 -3.59
N ARG A 120 14.00 -38.20 -4.81
CA ARG A 120 13.94 -36.83 -5.36
C ARG A 120 12.50 -36.38 -5.61
N ARG A 121 11.63 -37.30 -6.05
CA ARG A 121 10.20 -37.04 -6.28
C ARG A 121 9.44 -36.84 -4.98
N ALA A 122 9.74 -37.66 -3.97
CA ALA A 122 9.16 -37.53 -2.63
C ALA A 122 9.58 -36.20 -1.98
N LEU A 123 10.87 -35.83 -2.06
CA LEU A 123 11.37 -34.57 -1.52
C LEU A 123 10.72 -33.36 -2.21
N ARG A 124 10.59 -33.38 -3.54
CA ARG A 124 9.88 -32.33 -4.30
C ARG A 124 8.42 -32.24 -3.89
N GLY A 125 7.73 -33.36 -3.68
CA GLY A 125 6.36 -33.39 -3.19
C GLY A 125 6.20 -32.76 -1.81
N ILE A 126 7.12 -33.04 -0.88
CA ILE A 126 7.12 -32.45 0.46
C ILE A 126 7.37 -30.94 0.39
N VAL A 127 8.38 -30.48 -0.37
CA VAL A 127 8.69 -29.05 -0.55
C VAL A 127 7.50 -28.33 -1.18
N ALA A 128 6.86 -28.94 -2.20
CA ALA A 128 5.67 -28.37 -2.82
C ALA A 128 4.48 -28.27 -1.86
N ALA A 129 4.26 -29.29 -1.03
CA ALA A 129 3.18 -29.31 -0.02
C ALA A 129 3.43 -28.24 1.07
N VAL A 130 4.66 -28.12 1.58
CA VAL A 130 5.02 -27.09 2.57
C VAL A 130 4.86 -25.70 1.98
N ALA A 131 5.31 -25.47 0.74
CA ALA A 131 5.15 -24.20 0.05
C ALA A 131 3.67 -23.83 -0.13
N ALA A 132 2.83 -24.80 -0.55
CA ALA A 132 1.40 -24.57 -0.74
C ALA A 132 0.70 -24.23 0.60
N LEU A 133 1.01 -24.98 1.68
CA LEU A 133 0.45 -24.71 3.02
C LEU A 133 0.89 -23.35 3.56
N ALA A 134 2.16 -22.99 3.42
CA ALA A 134 2.68 -21.68 3.84
C ALA A 134 2.04 -20.54 3.04
N GLY A 135 1.84 -20.72 1.74
CA GLY A 135 1.18 -19.75 0.87
C GLY A 135 -0.28 -19.52 1.26
N VAL A 136 -1.05 -20.59 1.49
CA VAL A 136 -2.46 -20.51 1.92
C VAL A 136 -2.59 -19.80 3.27
N SER A 137 -1.75 -20.14 4.26
CA SER A 137 -1.79 -19.50 5.58
C SER A 137 -1.46 -18.00 5.51
N SER A 138 -0.51 -17.61 4.67
CA SER A 138 -0.17 -16.19 4.45
C SER A 138 -1.28 -15.41 3.74
N GLY A 139 -1.91 -16.02 2.71
CA GLY A 139 -3.05 -15.45 2.01
C GLY A 139 -4.28 -15.27 2.91
N VAL A 140 -4.61 -16.28 3.71
CA VAL A 140 -5.70 -16.23 4.69
C VAL A 140 -5.43 -15.17 5.76
N ALA A 141 -4.20 -15.11 6.30
CA ALA A 141 -3.83 -14.09 7.29
C ALA A 141 -3.94 -12.66 6.72
N GLY A 142 -3.58 -12.46 5.44
CA GLY A 142 -3.78 -11.20 4.73
C GLY A 142 -5.26 -10.85 4.57
N ALA A 143 -6.08 -11.81 4.11
CA ALA A 143 -7.52 -11.62 3.89
C ALA A 143 -8.31 -11.42 5.20
N VAL A 144 -7.90 -12.09 6.30
CA VAL A 144 -8.55 -11.93 7.62
C VAL A 144 -8.22 -10.57 8.24
N ARG A 145 -6.99 -10.07 8.05
CA ARG A 145 -6.63 -8.71 8.52
C ARG A 145 -7.35 -7.58 7.77
N SER A 146 -7.83 -7.84 6.55
CA SER A 146 -8.56 -6.83 5.75
C SER A 146 -10.07 -6.75 6.04
N ARG A 147 -10.60 -7.59 6.92
CA ARG A 147 -12.05 -7.74 7.12
C ARG A 147 -12.63 -7.11 8.39
N ASP A 148 -11.86 -6.37 9.17
CA ASP A 148 -12.40 -5.88 10.44
C ASP A 148 -12.43 -4.35 10.55
N ARG A 149 -13.66 -3.85 10.72
CA ARG A 149 -14.15 -2.72 11.51
C ARG A 149 -14.68 -1.51 10.75
N GLY A 150 -16.00 -1.38 10.80
CA GLY A 150 -16.74 -0.21 10.35
C GLY A 150 -16.58 1.02 11.28
N PRO A 151 -17.07 2.19 10.85
CA PRO A 151 -16.84 3.52 11.45
C PRO A 151 -17.35 3.69 12.88
N ASP A 152 -18.28 2.86 13.35
CA ASP A 152 -18.93 3.02 14.66
C ASP A 152 -18.03 2.68 15.86
N GLN A 153 -16.88 2.03 15.66
CA GLN A 153 -16.05 1.55 16.76
C GLN A 153 -15.08 2.58 17.36
N LEU A 154 -14.82 3.70 16.69
CA LEU A 154 -13.99 4.77 17.27
C LEU A 154 -14.78 5.58 18.30
N SER A 155 -16.08 5.82 18.05
CA SER A 155 -16.98 6.47 18.99
C SER A 155 -17.36 5.58 20.18
N GLU A 156 -17.44 4.25 19.99
CA GLU A 156 -17.78 3.29 21.05
C GLU A 156 -16.68 3.08 22.09
N ARG A 157 -15.42 3.40 21.76
CA ARG A 157 -14.26 3.20 22.67
C ARG A 157 -14.06 4.33 23.67
N GLY A 158 -14.80 5.44 23.55
CA GLY A 158 -14.63 6.59 24.46
C GLY A 158 -13.22 7.22 24.38
N GLU A 159 -12.48 6.98 23.32
CA GLU A 159 -11.22 7.67 23.06
C GLU A 159 -11.58 9.10 22.58
N ASP A 160 -11.25 10.11 23.37
CA ASP A 160 -11.43 11.51 23.00
C ASP A 160 -10.57 11.83 21.78
N GLY A 161 -11.21 11.92 20.60
CA GLY A 161 -10.55 12.26 19.34
C GLY A 161 -10.31 13.75 19.22
N VAL A 162 -9.26 14.12 18.47
CA VAL A 162 -9.02 15.52 18.10
C VAL A 162 -10.02 15.96 17.05
N GLU A 163 -10.77 17.03 17.33
CA GLU A 163 -11.63 17.64 16.32
C GLU A 163 -10.76 18.41 15.29
N VAL A 164 -10.90 18.07 14.02
CA VAL A 164 -10.18 18.68 12.91
C VAL A 164 -11.15 19.16 11.81
N ILE A 165 -10.70 20.05 10.95
CA ILE A 165 -11.38 20.38 9.70
C ILE A 165 -10.61 19.79 8.51
N LEU A 166 -11.26 19.66 7.34
CA LEU A 166 -10.56 19.33 6.10
C LEU A 166 -9.56 20.46 5.76
N PRO A 167 -8.28 20.14 5.55
CA PRO A 167 -7.22 21.15 5.39
C PRO A 167 -7.12 21.69 3.96
N PHE A 168 -8.11 21.53 3.12
CA PHE A 168 -8.08 21.87 1.70
C PHE A 168 -9.45 22.32 1.17
N ARG A 169 -9.49 22.73 -0.09
CA ARG A 169 -10.72 23.01 -0.86
C ARG A 169 -10.80 22.08 -2.07
N GLY A 170 -12.02 21.95 -2.63
CA GLY A 170 -12.28 21.07 -3.77
C GLY A 170 -12.55 19.62 -3.34
N ARG A 171 -12.48 18.71 -4.30
CA ARG A 171 -12.86 17.29 -4.16
C ARG A 171 -11.64 16.42 -3.97
N TRP A 172 -11.61 15.67 -2.88
CA TRP A 172 -10.47 14.81 -2.53
C TRP A 172 -10.96 13.41 -2.19
N VAL A 173 -10.36 12.40 -2.80
CA VAL A 173 -10.63 11.01 -2.44
C VAL A 173 -9.84 10.64 -1.19
N VAL A 174 -10.51 9.90 -0.32
CA VAL A 174 -9.96 9.41 0.95
C VAL A 174 -9.21 8.11 0.74
N ARG A 175 -8.01 8.02 1.31
CA ARG A 175 -7.17 6.82 1.29
C ARG A 175 -6.60 6.54 2.67
N ASN A 176 -6.33 5.27 2.92
CA ASN A 176 -5.79 4.82 4.20
C ASN A 176 -6.65 5.30 5.40
N SER A 177 -7.97 5.28 5.25
CA SER A 177 -8.87 5.72 6.32
C SER A 177 -8.84 4.77 7.52
N PRO A 178 -8.79 5.30 8.76
CA PRO A 178 -9.01 4.50 9.96
C PRO A 178 -10.43 3.95 10.08
N ALA A 179 -11.42 4.50 9.34
CA ALA A 179 -12.75 3.91 9.22
C ALA A 179 -12.73 2.52 8.57
N ARG A 180 -11.80 2.26 7.65
CA ARG A 180 -11.62 0.95 7.02
C ARG A 180 -10.86 -0.01 7.94
N ARG A 181 -9.74 0.44 8.52
CA ARG A 181 -8.87 -0.40 9.36
C ARG A 181 -8.00 0.44 10.29
N VAL A 182 -7.60 -0.15 11.40
CA VAL A 182 -6.62 0.41 12.33
C VAL A 182 -5.57 -0.67 12.63
N PRO A 183 -4.26 -0.41 12.46
CA PRO A 183 -3.62 0.83 11.99
C PRO A 183 -3.92 1.13 10.50
N SER A 184 -4.27 2.37 10.19
CA SER A 184 -4.72 2.78 8.85
C SER A 184 -3.65 2.56 7.77
N HIS A 185 -2.40 2.87 8.08
CA HIS A 185 -1.22 2.68 7.21
C HIS A 185 -0.51 1.33 7.41
N GLY A 186 -1.12 0.39 8.17
CA GLY A 186 -0.53 -0.91 8.46
C GLY A 186 0.60 -0.89 9.48
N THR A 187 0.88 0.25 10.11
CA THR A 187 1.90 0.44 11.16
C THR A 187 1.44 1.43 12.21
N ASP A 188 1.95 1.27 13.45
CA ASP A 188 1.80 2.24 14.54
C ASP A 188 3.00 3.19 14.64
N GLU A 189 4.04 2.99 13.80
CA GLU A 189 5.24 3.81 13.83
C GLU A 189 4.96 5.26 13.45
N PHE A 190 5.74 6.18 13.98
CA PHE A 190 5.64 7.62 13.76
C PHE A 190 4.25 8.22 14.09
N GLY A 191 3.48 7.56 14.95
CA GLY A 191 2.13 8.02 15.30
C GLY A 191 1.08 7.83 14.20
N ALA A 192 1.34 7.01 13.18
CA ALA A 192 0.48 6.86 12.00
C ALA A 192 -0.73 5.93 12.20
N ARG A 193 -1.03 5.50 13.44
CA ARG A 193 -2.11 4.55 13.75
C ARG A 193 -3.46 4.94 13.15
N TYR A 194 -3.83 6.23 13.28
CA TYR A 194 -5.10 6.81 12.83
C TYR A 194 -4.91 7.84 11.72
N ALA A 195 -3.78 7.81 11.03
CA ALA A 195 -3.50 8.71 9.92
C ALA A 195 -4.46 8.48 8.75
N ILE A 196 -4.65 9.52 7.94
CA ILE A 196 -5.54 9.50 6.78
C ILE A 196 -4.89 10.29 5.64
N ASP A 197 -5.05 9.81 4.42
CA ASP A 197 -4.54 10.43 3.22
C ASP A 197 -5.68 11.00 2.37
N PHE A 198 -5.42 12.14 1.73
CA PHE A 198 -6.35 12.78 0.83
C PHE A 198 -5.67 13.12 -0.49
N VAL A 199 -6.27 12.68 -1.60
CA VAL A 199 -5.75 12.90 -2.96
C VAL A 199 -6.78 13.67 -3.77
N MET A 200 -6.41 14.82 -4.34
CA MET A 200 -7.35 15.60 -5.15
C MET A 200 -7.71 14.88 -6.44
N VAL A 201 -8.98 14.91 -6.80
CA VAL A 201 -9.53 14.26 -7.99
C VAL A 201 -10.40 15.22 -8.80
N ASP A 202 -10.49 14.94 -10.11
CA ASP A 202 -11.48 15.57 -10.98
C ASP A 202 -12.88 14.93 -10.81
N ASP A 203 -13.87 15.43 -11.56
CA ASP A 203 -15.24 14.89 -11.52
C ASP A 203 -15.33 13.43 -11.97
N GLY A 204 -14.34 12.92 -12.70
CA GLY A 204 -14.22 11.53 -13.12
C GLY A 204 -13.45 10.65 -12.11
N GLY A 205 -13.06 11.19 -10.94
CA GLY A 205 -12.30 10.47 -9.91
C GLY A 205 -10.82 10.25 -10.26
N ARG A 206 -10.28 10.96 -11.25
CA ARG A 206 -8.88 10.83 -11.69
C ARG A 206 -7.98 11.79 -10.92
N THR A 207 -6.78 11.35 -10.55
CA THR A 207 -5.78 12.15 -9.82
C THR A 207 -4.94 13.05 -10.73
N ALA A 208 -4.93 12.76 -12.05
CA ALA A 208 -4.24 13.52 -13.08
C ALA A 208 -4.95 13.37 -14.45
N PRO A 209 -4.69 14.29 -15.43
CA PRO A 209 -5.26 14.19 -16.76
C PRO A 209 -4.78 12.94 -17.50
N GLY A 210 -5.72 12.07 -17.90
CA GLY A 210 -5.43 10.85 -18.65
C GLY A 210 -4.55 9.84 -17.89
N TYR A 211 -4.23 8.73 -18.56
CA TYR A 211 -3.29 7.71 -18.07
C TYR A 211 -2.40 7.27 -19.23
N PRO A 212 -1.30 7.97 -19.48
CA PRO A 212 -0.43 7.64 -20.60
C PRO A 212 0.25 6.28 -20.37
N ALA A 213 0.39 5.47 -21.42
CA ALA A 213 0.98 4.12 -21.33
C ALA A 213 2.36 4.09 -20.63
N ARG A 214 3.12 5.20 -20.74
CA ARG A 214 4.41 5.34 -20.04
C ARG A 214 4.27 5.34 -18.51
N ALA A 215 3.14 5.81 -17.97
CA ALA A 215 2.87 5.87 -16.53
C ALA A 215 2.81 4.48 -15.88
N VAL A 216 2.57 3.44 -16.67
CA VAL A 216 2.66 2.05 -16.20
C VAL A 216 4.10 1.67 -15.81
N LEU A 217 5.10 2.23 -16.48
CA LEU A 217 6.50 1.82 -16.31
C LEU A 217 7.39 2.89 -15.70
N ARG A 218 6.94 4.14 -15.67
CA ARG A 218 7.76 5.30 -15.23
C ARG A 218 6.97 6.21 -14.32
N PRO A 219 7.62 6.76 -13.30
CA PRO A 219 7.08 7.89 -12.56
C PRO A 219 6.79 9.07 -13.50
N GLU A 220 5.89 9.93 -13.06
CA GLU A 220 5.44 11.13 -13.76
C GLU A 220 5.83 12.37 -12.96
N ALA A 221 5.99 13.48 -13.66
CA ALA A 221 6.23 14.76 -13.04
C ALA A 221 5.06 15.14 -12.12
N VAL A 222 5.36 15.61 -10.92
CA VAL A 222 4.35 15.92 -9.88
C VAL A 222 3.36 16.99 -10.31
N GLU A 223 3.80 17.91 -11.18
CA GLU A 223 2.99 18.98 -11.76
C GLU A 223 1.83 18.46 -12.62
N SER A 224 1.86 17.21 -13.02
CA SER A 224 0.77 16.55 -13.76
C SER A 224 -0.43 16.23 -12.88
N PHE A 225 -0.29 16.24 -11.55
CA PHE A 225 -1.31 15.83 -10.60
C PHE A 225 -2.12 17.01 -10.08
N TYR A 226 -3.44 16.85 -9.97
CA TYR A 226 -4.34 17.91 -9.53
C TYR A 226 -4.06 18.37 -8.10
N ALA A 227 -3.59 17.50 -7.23
CA ALA A 227 -3.27 17.82 -5.84
C ALA A 227 -2.02 18.71 -5.71
N TYR A 228 -1.05 18.62 -6.65
CA TYR A 228 0.21 19.33 -6.54
C TYR A 228 0.03 20.86 -6.58
N GLY A 229 0.60 21.53 -5.60
CA GLY A 229 0.50 23.00 -5.48
C GLY A 229 -0.85 23.50 -4.95
N GLN A 230 -1.79 22.63 -4.60
CA GLN A 230 -3.03 23.04 -3.96
C GLN A 230 -2.75 23.61 -2.57
N ARG A 231 -3.44 24.71 -2.23
CA ARG A 231 -3.26 25.38 -0.94
C ARG A 231 -3.76 24.50 0.19
N ILE A 232 -2.91 24.34 1.20
CA ILE A 232 -3.21 23.54 2.40
C ILE A 232 -3.31 24.47 3.60
N HIS A 233 -4.31 24.18 4.44
CA HIS A 233 -4.71 24.98 5.59
C HIS A 233 -4.48 24.22 6.89
N ALA A 234 -4.35 24.95 8.00
CA ALA A 234 -4.31 24.39 9.34
C ALA A 234 -5.58 23.60 9.63
N PRO A 235 -5.52 22.31 10.00
CA PRO A 235 -6.71 21.53 10.32
C PRO A 235 -7.27 21.85 11.69
N VAL A 236 -6.50 22.51 12.56
CA VAL A 236 -6.83 22.91 13.93
C VAL A 236 -6.26 24.28 14.23
N ALA A 237 -6.84 24.98 15.21
CA ALA A 237 -6.21 26.12 15.85
C ALA A 237 -5.14 25.64 16.83
N GLY A 238 -4.04 26.38 16.96
CA GLY A 238 -2.99 26.03 17.91
C GLY A 238 -1.67 26.71 17.64
N THR A 239 -0.61 26.22 18.28
CA THR A 239 0.73 26.75 18.13
C THR A 239 1.57 25.80 17.27
N VAL A 240 2.29 26.33 16.28
CA VAL A 240 3.22 25.55 15.47
C VAL A 240 4.43 25.16 16.30
N VAL A 241 4.63 23.87 16.51
CA VAL A 241 5.76 23.33 17.31
C VAL A 241 6.85 22.71 16.45
N ALA A 242 6.55 22.36 15.19
CA ALA A 242 7.56 22.01 14.20
C ALA A 242 7.11 22.51 12.81
N ALA A 243 8.08 22.97 12.02
CA ALA A 243 7.91 23.35 10.63
C ALA A 243 9.20 22.97 9.90
N HIS A 244 9.10 22.05 8.96
CA HIS A 244 10.22 21.59 8.14
C HIS A 244 9.94 21.85 6.66
N ASP A 245 10.91 22.48 5.97
CA ASP A 245 10.81 22.80 4.54
C ASP A 245 12.20 22.73 3.90
N GLY A 246 12.56 21.62 3.36
CA GLY A 246 13.88 21.40 2.74
C GLY A 246 13.94 20.15 1.87
N GLU A 247 12.91 19.30 1.99
CA GLU A 247 12.83 18.06 1.22
C GLU A 247 12.28 18.34 -0.17
N ARG A 248 12.94 17.76 -1.19
CA ARG A 248 12.50 17.86 -2.58
C ARG A 248 11.27 17.01 -2.83
N ASP A 249 10.38 17.52 -3.69
CA ASP A 249 9.29 16.70 -4.23
C ASP A 249 9.84 15.59 -5.12
N ARG A 250 9.19 14.44 -5.07
CA ARG A 250 9.56 13.24 -5.82
C ARG A 250 8.58 13.03 -6.96
N GLU A 251 9.08 12.55 -8.08
CA GLU A 251 8.22 12.05 -9.15
C GLU A 251 7.23 11.02 -8.62
N ALA A 252 6.01 11.05 -9.15
CA ALA A 252 4.88 10.25 -8.69
C ALA A 252 4.66 9.01 -9.54
N GLY A 253 4.28 7.90 -8.91
CA GLY A 253 4.00 6.64 -9.60
C GLY A 253 2.53 6.24 -9.48
N ARG A 254 1.81 6.12 -10.61
CA ARG A 254 0.42 5.65 -10.64
C ARG A 254 0.28 4.14 -10.81
N SER A 255 1.34 3.42 -11.11
CA SER A 255 1.38 1.96 -11.18
C SER A 255 2.36 1.36 -10.20
N GLN A 256 2.17 0.11 -9.85
CA GLN A 256 3.10 -0.63 -8.98
C GLN A 256 4.50 -0.76 -9.61
N LEU A 257 4.59 -0.86 -10.94
CA LEU A 257 5.89 -0.92 -11.62
C LEU A 257 6.62 0.42 -11.57
N ALA A 258 5.92 1.54 -11.75
CA ALA A 258 6.48 2.87 -11.62
C ALA A 258 6.98 3.14 -10.20
N LEU A 259 6.41 2.47 -9.17
CA LEU A 259 6.80 2.59 -7.77
C LEU A 259 7.98 1.70 -7.36
N ILE A 260 8.50 0.80 -8.23
CA ILE A 260 9.65 -0.05 -7.87
C ILE A 260 10.86 0.78 -7.39
N PRO A 261 11.32 1.83 -8.07
CA PRO A 261 12.45 2.64 -7.59
C PRO A 261 12.17 3.30 -6.23
N PHE A 262 10.91 3.71 -6.00
CA PHE A 262 10.46 4.24 -4.72
C PHE A 262 10.55 3.18 -3.62
N ALA A 263 10.04 1.97 -3.85
CA ALA A 263 10.07 0.88 -2.89
C ALA A 263 11.51 0.47 -2.51
N LEU A 264 12.43 0.40 -3.48
CA LEU A 264 13.84 0.07 -3.25
C LEU A 264 14.57 1.09 -2.34
N THR A 265 14.08 2.32 -2.26
CA THR A 265 14.66 3.38 -1.42
C THR A 265 13.90 3.64 -0.13
N GLN A 266 12.85 2.86 0.17
CA GLN A 266 11.99 3.07 1.34
C GLN A 266 12.75 2.97 2.67
N LEU A 267 13.62 1.97 2.83
CA LEU A 267 14.42 1.80 4.05
C LEU A 267 15.26 3.06 4.36
N ARG A 268 15.82 3.70 3.33
CA ARG A 268 16.59 4.94 3.50
C ARG A 268 15.71 6.08 4.03
N ARG A 269 14.46 6.20 3.57
CA ARG A 269 13.54 7.23 4.06
C ARG A 269 13.12 6.96 5.50
N VAL A 270 12.75 5.72 5.81
CA VAL A 270 12.39 5.33 7.18
C VAL A 270 13.54 5.53 8.15
N SER A 271 14.78 5.17 7.76
CA SER A 271 15.97 5.40 8.60
C SER A 271 16.33 6.87 8.80
N ALA A 272 15.85 7.78 7.95
CA ALA A 272 15.99 9.23 8.13
C ALA A 272 14.94 9.80 9.11
N GLY A 273 14.14 8.95 9.76
CA GLY A 273 13.19 9.34 10.80
C GLY A 273 12.01 10.15 10.27
N GLN A 274 11.44 11.01 11.12
CA GLN A 274 10.23 11.78 10.82
C GLN A 274 10.38 12.61 9.54
N VAL A 275 11.51 13.29 9.32
CA VAL A 275 11.75 14.09 8.10
C VAL A 275 11.75 13.21 6.86
N GLY A 276 12.37 12.03 6.92
CA GLY A 276 12.40 11.11 5.79
C GLY A 276 11.03 10.52 5.44
N VAL A 277 10.15 10.36 6.43
CA VAL A 277 8.79 9.85 6.25
C VAL A 277 7.83 10.98 5.90
N ALA A 278 7.71 12.01 6.74
CA ALA A 278 6.76 13.10 6.57
C ALA A 278 7.16 14.11 5.45
N GLY A 279 8.45 14.16 5.09
CA GLY A 279 8.95 15.18 4.17
C GLY A 279 8.80 16.59 4.75
N ASN A 280 8.41 17.54 3.92
CA ASN A 280 8.04 18.87 4.39
C ASN A 280 6.72 18.79 5.15
N HIS A 281 6.70 19.30 6.37
CA HIS A 281 5.56 19.14 7.24
C HIS A 281 5.44 20.26 8.28
N VAL A 282 4.25 20.41 8.82
CA VAL A 282 3.94 21.29 9.94
C VAL A 282 3.31 20.46 11.05
N VAL A 283 3.72 20.71 12.30
CA VAL A 283 3.12 20.12 13.51
C VAL A 283 2.52 21.23 14.33
N ILE A 284 1.21 21.12 14.62
CA ILE A 284 0.44 22.11 15.38
C ILE A 284 0.02 21.47 16.71
N ALA A 285 0.40 22.09 17.82
CA ALA A 285 -0.06 21.71 19.15
C ALA A 285 -1.42 22.37 19.43
N VAL A 286 -2.43 21.56 19.73
CA VAL A 286 -3.77 22.05 20.09
C VAL A 286 -3.78 22.70 21.48
N GLY A 287 -2.92 22.22 22.38
CA GLY A 287 -2.69 22.75 23.71
C GLY A 287 -1.24 22.56 24.14
N PRO A 288 -0.84 23.02 25.33
CA PRO A 288 0.54 22.95 25.82
C PRO A 288 1.09 21.51 25.85
N ASP A 289 0.23 20.55 26.20
CA ASP A 289 0.58 19.14 26.34
C ASP A 289 0.08 18.30 25.14
N GLY A 290 -0.32 18.94 24.04
CA GLY A 290 -0.92 18.30 22.87
C GLY A 290 -2.46 18.24 22.94
N PRO A 291 -3.09 17.42 22.11
CA PRO A 291 -2.51 16.61 21.03
C PRO A 291 -1.82 17.43 19.93
N PHE A 292 -1.01 16.76 19.14
CA PHE A 292 -0.19 17.35 18.08
C PHE A 292 -0.71 16.88 16.72
N VAL A 293 -1.11 17.81 15.86
CA VAL A 293 -1.64 17.50 14.53
C VAL A 293 -0.56 17.78 13.48
N VAL A 294 -0.28 16.77 12.64
CA VAL A 294 0.73 16.82 11.57
C VAL A 294 0.04 16.93 10.22
N VAL A 295 0.48 17.89 9.43
CA VAL A 295 0.19 17.99 7.99
C VAL A 295 1.49 17.73 7.24
N ALA A 296 1.55 16.67 6.46
CA ALA A 296 2.78 16.19 5.84
C ALA A 296 2.73 16.18 4.32
N HIS A 297 3.88 15.88 3.70
CA HIS A 297 4.13 15.83 2.26
C HIS A 297 3.93 17.17 1.55
N LEU A 298 4.16 18.28 2.27
CA LEU A 298 4.05 19.63 1.68
C LEU A 298 5.10 19.83 0.58
N ARG A 299 4.78 20.71 -0.36
CA ARG A 299 5.64 21.07 -1.49
C ARG A 299 6.89 21.79 -1.01
N ALA A 300 8.02 21.48 -1.64
CA ALA A 300 9.30 22.13 -1.37
C ALA A 300 9.20 23.65 -1.53
N GLY A 301 9.64 24.38 -0.51
CA GLY A 301 9.64 25.86 -0.47
C GLY A 301 8.26 26.48 -0.26
N SER A 302 7.24 25.69 0.15
CA SER A 302 5.89 26.20 0.29
C SER A 302 5.41 26.42 1.72
N VAL A 303 6.14 25.94 2.73
CA VAL A 303 5.74 26.09 4.13
C VAL A 303 5.71 27.58 4.52
N ARG A 304 4.59 28.04 5.05
CA ARG A 304 4.29 29.47 5.30
C ARG A 304 4.37 29.87 6.76
N VAL A 305 4.53 28.91 7.66
CA VAL A 305 4.52 29.11 9.11
C VAL A 305 5.85 28.71 9.72
N ARG A 306 6.14 29.22 10.91
CA ARG A 306 7.37 28.97 11.67
C ARG A 306 7.01 28.45 13.05
N VAL A 307 7.96 27.78 13.68
CA VAL A 307 7.82 27.37 15.09
C VAL A 307 7.56 28.59 15.97
N GLY A 308 6.54 28.50 16.80
CA GLY A 308 6.05 29.57 17.67
C GLY A 308 4.89 30.39 17.09
N ASP A 309 4.59 30.28 15.80
CA ASP A 309 3.41 30.94 15.22
C ASP A 309 2.12 30.34 15.79
N VAL A 310 1.15 31.19 16.08
CA VAL A 310 -0.22 30.80 16.43
C VAL A 310 -1.05 30.84 15.17
N VAL A 311 -1.79 29.77 14.90
CA VAL A 311 -2.63 29.63 13.70
C VAL A 311 -4.06 29.34 14.11
N ASP A 312 -5.01 29.87 13.36
CA ASP A 312 -6.42 29.47 13.43
C ASP A 312 -6.70 28.32 12.44
N ALA A 313 -7.71 27.51 12.76
CA ALA A 313 -8.17 26.48 11.83
C ALA A 313 -8.64 27.13 10.51
N GLY A 314 -8.01 26.73 9.41
CA GLY A 314 -8.25 27.34 8.09
C GLY A 314 -7.16 28.32 7.63
N ASP A 315 -6.20 28.66 8.46
CA ASP A 315 -5.05 29.47 8.04
C ASP A 315 -4.15 28.71 7.06
N PRO A 316 -3.56 29.40 6.04
CA PRO A 316 -2.70 28.74 5.06
C PRO A 316 -1.36 28.34 5.68
N VAL A 317 -1.03 27.04 5.65
CA VAL A 317 0.23 26.52 6.20
C VAL A 317 1.23 26.09 5.13
N GLY A 318 0.80 25.87 3.88
CA GLY A 318 1.66 25.46 2.77
C GLY A 318 0.88 25.09 1.53
N GLU A 319 1.51 24.28 0.67
CA GLU A 319 0.92 23.72 -0.54
C GLU A 319 1.14 22.21 -0.56
N CYS A 320 0.19 21.45 -1.15
CA CYS A 320 0.32 20.01 -1.34
C CYS A 320 1.49 19.67 -2.25
N GLY A 321 2.33 18.75 -1.85
CA GLY A 321 3.49 18.30 -2.59
C GLY A 321 3.61 16.77 -2.61
N SER A 322 4.83 16.29 -2.85
CA SER A 322 5.18 14.87 -2.89
C SER A 322 6.54 14.62 -2.23
N SER A 323 6.82 15.31 -1.14
CA SER A 323 8.07 15.18 -0.39
C SER A 323 8.03 13.98 0.57
N GLY A 324 9.19 13.50 1.01
CA GLY A 324 9.28 12.40 1.97
C GLY A 324 8.88 11.03 1.40
N ASN A 325 8.07 10.26 2.14
CA ASN A 325 7.62 8.92 1.74
C ASN A 325 6.27 8.95 1.02
N SER A 326 6.13 9.85 0.05
CA SER A 326 4.94 10.02 -0.78
C SER A 326 5.08 9.30 -2.12
N THR A 327 4.04 8.58 -2.56
CA THR A 327 4.00 7.90 -3.86
C THR A 327 3.44 8.76 -4.97
N GLN A 328 2.63 9.75 -4.64
CA GLN A 328 2.12 10.82 -5.52
C GLN A 328 1.63 11.99 -4.66
N PRO A 329 1.42 13.18 -5.25
CA PRO A 329 0.94 14.34 -4.48
C PRO A 329 -0.35 14.04 -3.73
N HIS A 330 -0.30 14.18 -2.40
CA HIS A 330 -1.44 14.00 -1.48
C HIS A 330 -1.18 14.74 -0.17
N VAL A 331 -2.22 14.91 0.63
CA VAL A 331 -2.11 15.41 2.00
C VAL A 331 -2.22 14.24 2.96
N HIS A 332 -1.19 14.05 3.77
CA HIS A 332 -1.22 13.13 4.90
C HIS A 332 -1.54 13.92 6.17
N LEU A 333 -2.57 13.48 6.89
CA LEU A 333 -3.00 14.08 8.14
C LEU A 333 -2.98 13.03 9.25
N GLN A 334 -2.39 13.38 10.40
CA GLN A 334 -2.41 12.53 11.60
C GLN A 334 -2.41 13.37 12.86
N ALA A 335 -2.90 12.82 13.97
CA ALA A 335 -2.76 13.37 15.31
C ALA A 335 -1.93 12.43 16.18
N MET A 336 -1.12 13.01 17.08
CA MET A 336 -0.17 12.32 17.95
C MET A 336 -0.25 12.82 19.38
N ASP A 337 0.17 11.99 20.34
CA ASP A 337 0.30 12.34 21.76
C ASP A 337 1.60 13.13 22.07
N ARG A 338 2.56 13.18 21.14
CA ARG A 338 3.86 13.85 21.28
C ARG A 338 4.28 14.49 19.96
N PRO A 339 5.09 15.58 20.00
CA PRO A 339 5.52 16.26 18.78
C PRO A 339 6.58 15.49 17.98
N ASP A 340 7.35 14.61 18.63
CA ASP A 340 8.35 13.76 18.01
C ASP A 340 7.71 12.43 17.55
N GLY A 341 7.53 12.28 16.26
CA GLY A 341 6.93 11.09 15.66
C GLY A 341 7.62 9.77 16.03
N ALA A 342 8.94 9.77 16.26
CA ALA A 342 9.68 8.55 16.58
C ALA A 342 9.24 7.92 17.92
N SER A 343 8.73 8.72 18.84
CA SER A 343 8.25 8.29 20.16
C SER A 343 6.74 8.42 20.34
N ALA A 344 6.04 8.94 19.33
CA ALA A 344 4.63 9.27 19.39
C ALA A 344 3.71 8.06 19.21
N ARG A 345 2.54 8.14 19.83
CA ARG A 345 1.38 7.29 19.54
C ARG A 345 0.33 8.06 18.78
N GLY A 346 -0.32 7.40 17.84
CA GLY A 346 -1.42 8.00 17.10
C GLY A 346 -2.64 8.27 18.01
N VAL A 347 -3.25 9.41 17.80
CA VAL A 347 -4.50 9.84 18.47
C VAL A 347 -5.60 9.86 17.41
N PRO A 348 -6.83 9.38 17.71
CA PRO A 348 -7.95 9.46 16.78
C PRO A 348 -8.28 10.91 16.39
N MET A 349 -8.78 11.09 15.15
CA MET A 349 -9.25 12.37 14.64
C MET A 349 -10.73 12.28 14.25
N LEU A 350 -11.49 13.31 14.55
CA LEU A 350 -12.89 13.46 14.16
C LEU A 350 -13.02 14.73 13.31
N PHE A 351 -13.55 14.59 12.11
CA PHE A 351 -13.75 15.73 11.22
C PHE A 351 -15.06 16.44 11.58
N ARG A 352 -14.98 17.76 11.90
CA ARG A 352 -16.10 18.58 12.35
C ARG A 352 -17.28 18.51 11.41
N SER A 353 -17.05 18.74 10.11
CA SER A 353 -18.08 18.61 9.08
C SER A 353 -17.44 18.51 7.69
N PHE A 354 -18.03 17.66 6.85
CA PHE A 354 -17.66 17.50 5.44
C PHE A 354 -18.85 16.95 4.66
N VAL A 355 -18.87 17.20 3.35
CA VAL A 355 -19.76 16.51 2.43
C VAL A 355 -19.05 15.29 1.92
N GLU A 356 -19.67 14.14 2.05
CA GLU A 356 -19.14 12.85 1.61
C GLU A 356 -19.93 12.32 0.43
N HIS A 357 -19.24 11.93 -0.62
CA HIS A 357 -19.76 11.23 -1.78
C HIS A 357 -19.29 9.78 -1.70
N PRO A 358 -20.16 8.84 -1.30
CA PRO A 358 -19.79 7.43 -1.16
C PRO A 358 -19.37 6.81 -2.49
N ARG A 359 -18.44 5.84 -2.43
CA ARG A 359 -17.94 5.12 -3.61
C ARG A 359 -19.02 4.36 -4.38
N ASP A 360 -20.04 3.88 -3.73
CA ASP A 360 -21.14 3.10 -4.30
C ASP A 360 -22.14 3.91 -5.15
N GLY A 361 -21.90 5.22 -5.32
CA GLY A 361 -22.73 6.12 -6.08
C GLY A 361 -23.94 6.62 -5.31
N GLY A 362 -23.96 6.45 -4.01
CA GLY A 362 -24.94 7.08 -3.11
C GLY A 362 -24.91 8.61 -3.23
N GLY A 363 -26.00 9.28 -2.91
CA GLY A 363 -26.07 10.76 -2.89
C GLY A 363 -25.09 11.36 -1.90
N ALA A 364 -24.71 12.63 -2.12
CA ALA A 364 -23.86 13.37 -1.20
C ALA A 364 -24.49 13.47 0.18
N VAL A 365 -23.72 13.19 1.23
CA VAL A 365 -24.16 13.17 2.63
C VAL A 365 -23.33 14.14 3.44
N LEU A 366 -23.98 15.03 4.19
CA LEU A 366 -23.29 15.87 5.17
C LEU A 366 -22.96 15.03 6.42
N ARG A 367 -21.68 14.84 6.66
CA ARG A 367 -21.16 14.18 7.86
C ARG A 367 -20.72 15.21 8.89
N ARG A 368 -20.84 14.84 10.17
CA ARG A 368 -20.39 15.67 11.31
C ARG A 368 -19.74 14.77 12.36
N ASN A 369 -18.66 15.26 12.97
CA ASN A 369 -17.92 14.57 14.03
C ASN A 369 -17.65 13.09 13.70
N SER A 370 -17.18 12.84 12.49
CA SER A 370 -16.97 11.49 11.99
C SER A 370 -15.67 11.38 11.21
N VAL A 371 -15.27 10.15 10.94
CA VAL A 371 -14.10 9.83 10.09
C VAL A 371 -14.60 9.55 8.68
N PRO A 372 -14.00 10.15 7.63
CA PRO A 372 -14.36 9.85 6.25
C PRO A 372 -14.10 8.38 5.87
N ASP A 373 -15.03 7.80 5.11
CA ASP A 373 -14.93 6.42 4.64
C ASP A 373 -13.81 6.26 3.57
N GLU A 374 -13.19 5.10 3.56
CA GLU A 374 -12.20 4.74 2.53
C GLU A 374 -12.82 4.81 1.14
N ASP A 375 -12.08 5.35 0.17
CA ASP A 375 -12.49 5.51 -1.22
C ASP A 375 -13.67 6.48 -1.45
N SER A 376 -14.23 7.10 -0.41
CA SER A 376 -15.19 8.19 -0.59
C SER A 376 -14.50 9.45 -1.10
N VAL A 377 -15.26 10.34 -1.76
CA VAL A 377 -14.78 11.68 -2.11
C VAL A 377 -15.37 12.67 -1.13
N VAL A 378 -14.50 13.49 -0.53
CA VAL A 378 -14.91 14.49 0.46
C VAL A 378 -14.65 15.90 -0.06
N GLU A 379 -15.49 16.84 0.39
CA GLU A 379 -15.33 18.27 0.14
C GLU A 379 -15.82 19.10 1.33
N VAL A 380 -15.31 20.32 1.44
CA VAL A 380 -15.78 21.28 2.45
C VAL A 380 -17.21 21.68 2.11
N PRO A 381 -18.15 21.67 3.09
CA PRO A 381 -19.52 22.10 2.84
C PRO A 381 -19.57 23.52 2.24
N ALA A 382 -20.47 23.75 1.28
CA ALA A 382 -20.80 25.11 0.86
C ALA A 382 -21.38 25.89 2.04
N VAL A 383 -20.87 27.09 2.24
CA VAL A 383 -21.35 28.04 3.28
C VAL A 383 -22.64 28.68 2.81
#